data_9ad14730c29bf73b008a962fce60cc17
#
_entry.id   9ad14730c29bf73b008a962fce60cc17
#
_cell.length_a   1.000
_cell.length_b   1.000
_cell.length_c   1.000
_cell.angle_alpha   90.00
_cell.angle_beta   90.00
_cell.angle_gamma   90.00
#
_symmetry.space_group_name_H-M   'P 1'
#
loop_
_entity.id
_entity.type
_entity.pdbx_description
1 polymer ?
#
loop_
_entity_poly.entity_id
_entity_poly.type
_entity_poly.pdbx_seq_one_letter_code
_entity_poly.pdbx_strand_id
1 'polypeptide(L)'
;MANLPKPANKRSRRTTSSGPEFRSVEVAAVEQPSLPDRGVPWSPATQEFWKSLGESELSEDFNGADWLMLRIAAVLHEEIMVDGRTTRVDQFMKIMDRFPFTPKDRQALRIQTLTGDEIERRKTDSRAGAQTSATKARYGELRAVGS
;
A
#
# COMPACT_ATOMS: atom_id res chain seq x y z
N MET A 1 48.29 -9.69 28.34
CA MET A 1 47.84 -10.82 27.51
C MET A 1 46.54 -10.47 26.84
N ALA A 2 46.51 -10.40 25.52
CA ALA A 2 45.32 -10.05 24.79
C ALA A 2 44.33 -11.23 24.80
N ASN A 3 43.09 -10.97 25.24
CA ASN A 3 42.00 -11.93 25.19
C ASN A 3 41.59 -12.20 23.73
N LEU A 4 41.89 -13.40 23.25
CA LEU A 4 41.45 -13.85 21.92
C LEU A 4 39.92 -13.91 21.84
N PRO A 5 39.31 -13.44 20.77
CA PRO A 5 37.87 -13.50 20.59
C PRO A 5 37.37 -14.93 20.50
N LYS A 6 36.30 -15.25 21.24
CA LYS A 6 35.67 -16.58 21.27
C LYS A 6 35.23 -17.03 19.87
N PRO A 7 35.45 -18.31 19.53
CA PRO A 7 35.01 -18.86 18.26
C PRO A 7 33.48 -18.71 18.05
N ALA A 8 33.05 -18.56 16.79
CA ALA A 8 31.69 -18.19 16.40
C ALA A 8 30.60 -19.15 16.92
N ASN A 9 30.92 -20.43 17.13
CA ASN A 9 30.01 -21.44 17.66
C ASN A 9 29.76 -21.35 19.19
N LYS A 10 30.56 -20.56 19.92
CA LYS A 10 30.38 -20.30 21.35
C LYS A 10 29.79 -18.92 21.65
N ARG A 11 29.39 -18.19 20.63
CA ARG A 11 28.63 -16.95 20.82
C ARG A 11 27.20 -17.33 21.15
N SER A 12 26.77 -17.12 22.37
CA SER A 12 25.37 -17.22 22.77
C SER A 12 24.53 -16.36 21.80
N ARG A 13 23.69 -17.01 21.02
CA ARG A 13 22.64 -16.31 20.26
C ARG A 13 21.73 -15.72 21.32
N ARG A 14 21.88 -14.44 21.58
CA ARG A 14 20.91 -13.66 22.34
C ARG A 14 19.66 -13.65 21.48
N THR A 15 18.75 -14.57 21.77
CA THR A 15 17.41 -14.58 21.20
C THR A 15 16.67 -13.37 21.77
N THR A 16 16.88 -12.21 21.18
CA THR A 16 16.03 -11.04 21.39
C THR A 16 14.81 -11.20 20.50
N SER A 17 13.96 -12.13 20.83
CA SER A 17 12.64 -12.25 20.21
C SER A 17 11.58 -11.62 21.09
N SER A 18 11.78 -10.42 21.54
CA SER A 18 10.68 -9.60 22.04
C SER A 18 10.83 -8.19 21.53
N GLY A 19 10.78 -8.05 20.20
CA GLY A 19 10.27 -6.83 19.62
C GLY A 19 8.82 -6.67 20.08
N PRO A 20 8.30 -5.44 20.17
CA PRO A 20 6.89 -5.23 20.49
C PRO A 20 6.04 -6.09 19.58
N GLU A 21 5.14 -6.85 20.17
CA GLU A 21 4.21 -7.71 19.45
C GLU A 21 3.38 -6.82 18.52
N PHE A 22 3.53 -7.00 17.21
CA PHE A 22 2.77 -6.22 16.24
C PHE A 22 1.30 -6.61 16.37
N ARG A 23 0.50 -5.70 16.89
CA ARG A 23 -0.94 -5.86 16.86
C ARG A 23 -1.41 -5.68 15.42
N SER A 24 -1.79 -6.74 14.75
CA SER A 24 -2.49 -6.62 13.47
C SER A 24 -3.91 -6.10 13.74
N VAL A 25 -4.21 -4.94 13.24
CA VAL A 25 -5.55 -4.39 13.25
C VAL A 25 -6.06 -4.53 11.82
N GLU A 26 -7.12 -5.29 11.65
CA GLU A 26 -7.80 -5.39 10.37
C GLU A 26 -8.56 -4.06 10.15
N VAL A 27 -8.04 -3.24 9.26
CA VAL A 27 -8.66 -1.96 8.91
C VAL A 27 -9.38 -2.17 7.59
N ALA A 28 -10.71 -2.00 7.59
CA ALA A 28 -11.50 -2.09 6.39
C ALA A 28 -11.19 -0.90 5.46
N ALA A 29 -10.84 -1.19 4.21
CA ALA A 29 -10.75 -0.19 3.15
C ALA A 29 -12.13 0.45 2.91
N VAL A 30 -12.13 1.72 2.58
CA VAL A 30 -13.33 2.51 2.32
C VAL A 30 -13.22 3.12 0.94
N GLU A 31 -14.29 3.01 0.16
CA GLU A 31 -14.39 3.64 -1.16
C GLU A 31 -14.16 5.16 -1.05
N GLN A 32 -13.57 5.75 -2.09
CA GLN A 32 -13.32 7.18 -2.13
C GLN A 32 -14.61 7.99 -1.93
N PRO A 33 -14.71 8.78 -0.88
CA PRO A 33 -15.87 9.63 -0.67
C PRO A 33 -15.85 10.83 -1.64
N SER A 34 -16.99 11.44 -1.87
CA SER A 34 -17.07 12.70 -2.62
C SER A 34 -16.31 13.81 -1.88
N LEU A 35 -15.85 14.82 -2.63
CA LEU A 35 -15.35 16.06 -2.05
C LEU A 35 -16.46 16.71 -1.21
N PRO A 36 -16.10 17.38 -0.08
CA PRO A 36 -17.08 18.01 0.77
C PRO A 36 -17.81 19.14 0.03
N ASP A 37 -19.10 19.28 0.30
CA ASP A 37 -19.86 20.43 -0.18
C ASP A 37 -19.41 21.70 0.52
N ARG A 38 -19.14 22.74 -0.24
CA ARG A 38 -18.73 24.06 0.27
C ARG A 38 -19.59 25.20 -0.28
N GLY A 39 -20.70 24.87 -0.93
CA GLY A 39 -21.61 25.84 -1.51
C GLY A 39 -21.12 26.51 -2.80
N VAL A 40 -19.89 26.26 -3.22
CA VAL A 40 -19.30 26.68 -4.50
C VAL A 40 -18.60 25.48 -5.16
N PRO A 41 -18.62 25.38 -6.49
CA PRO A 41 -17.94 24.30 -7.17
C PRO A 41 -16.44 24.27 -6.89
N TRP A 42 -15.88 23.10 -6.82
CA TRP A 42 -14.44 22.90 -6.77
C TRP A 42 -13.81 23.23 -8.12
N SER A 43 -12.62 23.80 -8.13
CA SER A 43 -11.88 24.04 -9.38
C SER A 43 -11.59 22.75 -10.12
N PRO A 44 -11.47 22.80 -11.46
CA PRO A 44 -11.08 21.63 -12.26
C PRO A 44 -9.78 20.99 -11.77
N ALA A 45 -8.79 21.80 -11.38
CA ALA A 45 -7.51 21.33 -10.87
C ALA A 45 -7.67 20.49 -9.59
N THR A 46 -8.52 20.92 -8.66
CA THR A 46 -8.75 20.17 -7.41
C THR A 46 -9.61 18.93 -7.65
N GLN A 47 -10.55 18.99 -8.59
CA GLN A 47 -11.32 17.81 -8.99
C GLN A 47 -10.42 16.75 -9.63
N GLU A 48 -9.48 17.15 -10.49
CA GLU A 48 -8.50 16.25 -11.10
C GLU A 48 -7.54 15.66 -10.06
N PHE A 49 -7.04 16.48 -9.14
CA PHE A 49 -6.26 16.02 -8.00
C PHE A 49 -7.01 14.96 -7.19
N TRP A 50 -8.28 15.22 -6.82
CA TRP A 50 -9.10 14.27 -6.08
C TRP A 50 -9.31 12.97 -6.83
N LYS A 51 -9.63 13.07 -8.11
CA LYS A 51 -9.79 11.91 -8.98
C LYS A 51 -8.52 11.06 -9.05
N SER A 52 -7.35 11.70 -9.21
CA SER A 52 -6.06 10.99 -9.30
C SER A 52 -5.71 10.22 -8.03
N LEU A 53 -6.14 10.71 -6.85
CA LEU A 53 -5.98 9.99 -5.59
C LEU A 53 -6.79 8.70 -5.56
N GLY A 54 -8.03 8.72 -6.07
CA GLY A 54 -8.89 7.55 -6.13
C GLY A 54 -8.48 6.53 -7.19
N GLU A 55 -7.86 6.98 -8.26
CA GLU A 55 -7.32 6.12 -9.31
C GLU A 55 -5.97 5.48 -8.94
N SER A 56 -5.37 5.88 -7.82
CA SER A 56 -4.13 5.29 -7.32
C SER A 56 -4.37 3.86 -6.83
N GLU A 57 -3.50 2.92 -7.21
CA GLU A 57 -3.53 1.55 -6.68
C GLU A 57 -3.48 1.50 -5.14
N LEU A 58 -2.90 2.52 -4.51
CA LEU A 58 -2.80 2.62 -3.05
C LEU A 58 -4.13 2.98 -2.38
N SER A 59 -5.08 3.54 -3.14
CA SER A 59 -6.39 3.94 -2.61
C SER A 59 -7.24 2.74 -2.17
N GLU A 60 -6.95 1.55 -2.69
CA GLU A 60 -7.60 0.31 -2.29
C GLU A 60 -7.36 -0.06 -0.81
N ASP A 61 -6.27 0.46 -0.22
CA ASP A 61 -5.90 0.23 1.18
C ASP A 61 -6.35 1.37 2.11
N PHE A 62 -6.92 2.46 1.58
CA PHE A 62 -7.27 3.62 2.39
C PHE A 62 -8.53 3.39 3.23
N ASN A 63 -8.42 3.73 4.49
CA ASN A 63 -9.54 3.74 5.43
C ASN A 63 -10.21 5.13 5.53
N GLY A 64 -11.28 5.21 6.30
CA GLY A 64 -12.02 6.47 6.47
C GLY A 64 -11.19 7.62 7.05
N ALA A 65 -10.19 7.33 7.90
CA ALA A 65 -9.32 8.37 8.46
C ALA A 65 -8.34 8.92 7.42
N ASP A 66 -7.84 8.06 6.52
CA ASP A 66 -6.99 8.45 5.41
C ASP A 66 -7.74 9.41 4.47
N TRP A 67 -8.97 9.07 4.10
CA TRP A 67 -9.81 9.93 3.28
C TRP A 67 -10.14 11.26 3.95
N LEU A 68 -10.33 11.31 5.28
CA LEU A 68 -10.52 12.57 6.00
C LEU A 68 -9.28 13.47 5.92
N MET A 69 -8.08 12.90 6.05
CA MET A 69 -6.83 13.65 5.89
C MET A 69 -6.67 14.16 4.45
N LEU A 70 -6.99 13.33 3.45
CA LEU A 70 -6.92 13.71 2.05
C LEU A 70 -7.97 14.77 1.66
N ARG A 71 -9.12 14.82 2.32
CA ARG A 71 -10.08 15.92 2.16
C ARG A 71 -9.50 17.26 2.62
N ILE A 72 -8.73 17.27 3.72
CA ILE A 72 -8.02 18.48 4.16
C ILE A 72 -6.96 18.87 3.13
N ALA A 73 -6.25 17.91 2.56
CA ALA A 73 -5.31 18.16 1.47
C ALA A 73 -5.99 18.77 0.24
N ALA A 74 -7.21 18.34 -0.12
CA ALA A 74 -7.97 18.90 -1.22
C ALA A 74 -8.35 20.36 -0.98
N VAL A 75 -8.72 20.75 0.26
CA VAL A 75 -8.98 22.15 0.62
C VAL A 75 -7.72 23.00 0.47
N LEU A 76 -6.59 22.52 0.96
CA LEU A 76 -5.30 23.22 0.81
C LEU A 76 -4.88 23.33 -0.65
N HIS A 77 -5.09 22.26 -1.44
CA HIS A 77 -4.81 22.26 -2.87
C HIS A 77 -5.62 23.35 -3.59
N GLU A 78 -6.90 23.49 -3.27
CA GLU A 78 -7.76 24.53 -3.84
C GLU A 78 -7.23 25.92 -3.51
N GLU A 79 -6.88 26.19 -2.23
CA GLU A 79 -6.32 27.49 -1.81
C GLU A 79 -5.01 27.81 -2.52
N ILE A 80 -4.16 26.80 -2.78
CA ILE A 80 -2.90 26.97 -3.48
C ILE A 80 -3.15 27.25 -4.95
N MET A 81 -3.99 26.46 -5.61
CA MET A 81 -4.16 26.50 -7.06
C MET A 81 -5.06 27.64 -7.54
N VAL A 82 -6.05 28.03 -6.75
CA VAL A 82 -7.02 29.08 -7.11
C VAL A 82 -6.63 30.42 -6.50
N ASP A 83 -6.32 30.45 -5.20
CA ASP A 83 -6.03 31.69 -4.48
C ASP A 83 -4.54 32.07 -4.54
N GLY A 84 -3.68 31.20 -5.08
CA GLY A 84 -2.23 31.43 -5.12
C GLY A 84 -1.57 31.48 -3.73
N ARG A 85 -2.15 30.82 -2.73
CA ARG A 85 -1.65 30.87 -1.34
C ARG A 85 -0.44 29.96 -1.14
N THR A 86 0.73 30.41 -1.58
CA THR A 86 1.99 29.67 -1.46
C THR A 86 2.39 29.35 -0.01
N THR A 87 1.89 30.11 0.98
CA THR A 87 2.11 29.84 2.40
C THR A 87 1.46 28.53 2.87
N ARG A 88 0.52 27.96 2.11
CA ARG A 88 -0.15 26.71 2.40
C ARG A 88 0.58 25.47 1.86
N VAL A 89 1.56 25.66 1.00
CA VAL A 89 2.30 24.56 0.35
C VAL A 89 2.95 23.65 1.39
N ASP A 90 3.58 24.19 2.41
CA ASP A 90 4.21 23.37 3.46
C ASP A 90 3.21 22.52 4.24
N GLN A 91 2.01 23.05 4.48
CA GLN A 91 0.95 22.32 5.17
C GLN A 91 0.41 21.19 4.28
N PHE A 92 0.21 21.46 3.00
CA PHE A 92 -0.20 20.49 2.02
C PHE A 92 0.84 19.36 1.91
N MET A 93 2.11 19.69 1.75
CA MET A 93 3.19 18.71 1.65
C MET A 93 3.29 17.84 2.90
N LYS A 94 3.14 18.39 4.11
CA LYS A 94 3.15 17.62 5.35
C LYS A 94 2.03 16.57 5.43
N ILE A 95 0.90 16.81 4.78
CA ILE A 95 -0.15 15.80 4.68
C ILE A 95 0.23 14.76 3.65
N MET A 96 0.66 15.21 2.46
CA MET A 96 1.01 14.31 1.36
C MET A 96 2.20 13.39 1.70
N ASP A 97 3.16 13.85 2.49
CA ASP A 97 4.31 13.06 2.97
C ASP A 97 3.93 11.85 3.84
N ARG A 98 2.69 11.80 4.31
CA ARG A 98 2.17 10.64 5.06
C ARG A 98 1.70 9.51 4.16
N PHE A 99 1.55 9.77 2.88
CA PHE A 99 1.06 8.84 1.89
C PHE A 99 2.14 8.53 0.84
N PRO A 100 2.35 7.28 0.46
CA PRO A 100 3.45 6.89 -0.42
C PRO A 100 3.12 7.12 -1.91
N PHE A 101 2.75 8.35 -2.28
CA PHE A 101 2.37 8.67 -3.65
C PHE A 101 3.56 8.77 -4.61
N THR A 102 4.76 9.08 -4.12
CA THR A 102 5.93 9.18 -5.00
C THR A 102 6.60 7.82 -5.23
N PRO A 103 7.29 7.62 -6.37
CA PRO A 103 8.05 6.40 -6.61
C PRO A 103 9.09 6.12 -5.52
N LYS A 104 9.69 7.18 -4.95
CA LYS A 104 10.67 7.07 -3.87
C LYS A 104 10.02 6.53 -2.59
N ASP A 105 8.83 7.02 -2.25
CA ASP A 105 8.12 6.58 -1.05
C ASP A 105 7.68 5.13 -1.17
N ARG A 106 7.20 4.74 -2.36
CA ARG A 106 6.85 3.35 -2.68
C ARG A 106 8.06 2.41 -2.56
N GLN A 107 9.23 2.85 -3.04
CA GLN A 107 10.46 2.08 -2.87
C GLN A 107 10.88 1.95 -1.41
N ALA A 108 10.76 3.03 -0.62
CA ALA A 108 11.09 3.02 0.80
C ALA A 108 10.19 2.04 1.58
N LEU A 109 8.92 1.94 1.23
CA LEU A 109 7.97 0.98 1.79
C LEU A 109 8.01 -0.40 1.13
N ARG A 110 8.93 -0.62 0.16
CA ARG A 110 9.03 -1.85 -0.63
C ARG A 110 7.75 -2.20 -1.38
N ILE A 111 6.95 -1.21 -1.71
CA ILE A 111 5.76 -1.35 -2.54
C ILE A 111 6.21 -1.43 -3.99
N GLN A 112 5.97 -2.56 -4.63
CA GLN A 112 6.24 -2.74 -6.06
C GLN A 112 4.95 -2.49 -6.84
N THR A 113 4.92 -1.45 -7.63
CA THR A 113 3.89 -1.30 -8.67
C THR A 113 4.19 -2.28 -9.79
N LEU A 114 3.30 -3.23 -9.98
CA LEU A 114 3.41 -4.19 -11.08
C LEU A 114 3.01 -3.48 -12.38
N THR A 115 3.82 -3.63 -13.41
CA THR A 115 3.44 -3.24 -14.75
C THR A 115 2.31 -4.13 -15.28
N GLY A 116 1.50 -3.65 -16.23
CA GLY A 116 0.39 -4.42 -16.82
C GLY A 116 0.82 -5.82 -17.26
N ASP A 117 2.00 -5.94 -17.86
CA ASP A 117 2.58 -7.22 -18.30
C ASP A 117 2.90 -8.17 -17.12
N GLU A 118 3.33 -7.64 -15.99
CA GLU A 118 3.61 -8.43 -14.78
C GLU A 118 2.32 -8.89 -14.11
N ILE A 119 1.26 -8.08 -14.16
CA ILE A 119 -0.07 -8.45 -13.65
C ILE A 119 -0.64 -9.59 -14.50
N GLU A 120 -0.53 -9.51 -15.83
CA GLU A 120 -0.98 -10.58 -16.72
C GLU A 120 -0.17 -11.87 -16.54
N ARG A 121 1.14 -11.79 -16.39
CA ARG A 121 1.99 -12.94 -16.08
C ARG A 121 1.59 -13.60 -14.77
N ARG A 122 1.36 -12.84 -13.70
CA ARG A 122 0.91 -13.40 -12.43
C ARG A 122 -0.46 -14.06 -12.53
N LYS A 123 -1.40 -13.49 -13.31
CA LYS A 123 -2.71 -14.10 -13.57
C LYS A 123 -2.61 -15.40 -14.34
N THR A 124 -1.73 -15.47 -15.33
CA THR A 124 -1.48 -16.70 -16.13
C THR A 124 -0.80 -17.76 -15.27
N ASP A 125 0.20 -17.42 -14.47
CA ASP A 125 0.89 -18.35 -13.58
C ASP A 125 -0.05 -18.89 -12.48
N SER A 126 -0.89 -18.03 -11.92
CA SER A 126 -1.91 -18.43 -10.94
C SER A 126 -2.94 -19.39 -11.55
N ARG A 127 -3.38 -19.16 -12.79
CA ARG A 127 -4.29 -20.07 -13.51
C ARG A 127 -3.62 -21.41 -13.85
N ALA A 128 -2.37 -21.39 -14.27
CA ALA A 128 -1.60 -22.61 -14.54
C ALA A 128 -1.38 -23.45 -13.27
N GLY A 129 -1.06 -22.78 -12.15
CA GLY A 129 -0.92 -23.44 -10.85
C GLY A 129 -2.22 -24.06 -10.34
N ALA A 130 -3.36 -23.39 -10.52
CA ALA A 130 -4.67 -23.91 -10.16
C ALA A 130 -5.09 -25.11 -11.02
N GLN A 131 -4.78 -25.10 -12.31
CA GLN A 131 -5.05 -26.23 -13.20
C GLN A 131 -4.17 -27.44 -12.86
N THR A 132 -2.90 -27.23 -12.51
CA THR A 132 -1.99 -28.32 -12.14
C THR A 132 -2.42 -28.99 -10.83
N SER A 133 -2.87 -28.22 -9.85
CA SER A 133 -3.39 -28.75 -8.58
C SER A 133 -4.71 -29.52 -8.76
N ALA A 134 -5.61 -29.02 -9.60
CA ALA A 134 -6.88 -29.70 -9.92
C ALA A 134 -6.66 -31.01 -10.68
N THR A 135 -5.68 -31.03 -11.61
CA THR A 135 -5.31 -32.23 -12.34
C THR A 135 -4.65 -33.27 -11.42
N LYS A 136 -3.77 -32.84 -10.50
CA LYS A 136 -3.13 -33.70 -9.51
C LYS A 136 -4.13 -34.32 -8.53
N ALA A 137 -5.17 -33.57 -8.13
CA ALA A 137 -6.25 -34.09 -7.29
C ALA A 137 -7.06 -35.17 -8.03
N ARG A 138 -7.44 -34.95 -9.29
CA ARG A 138 -8.15 -35.94 -10.10
C ARG A 138 -7.37 -37.22 -10.32
N TYR A 139 -6.05 -37.15 -10.54
CA TYR A 139 -5.18 -38.34 -10.69
C TYR A 139 -4.92 -39.06 -9.37
N GLY A 140 -5.00 -38.36 -8.22
CA GLY A 140 -4.89 -38.96 -6.90
C GLY A 140 -6.09 -39.86 -6.57
N GLU A 141 -7.31 -39.45 -6.92
CA GLU A 141 -8.54 -40.22 -6.72
C GLU A 141 -8.56 -41.51 -7.58
N LEU A 142 -8.04 -41.48 -8.80
CA LEU A 142 -8.01 -42.65 -9.68
C LEU A 142 -7.07 -43.76 -9.18
N ARG A 143 -6.06 -43.45 -8.38
CA ARG A 143 -5.18 -44.43 -7.75
C ARG A 143 -5.77 -45.11 -6.52
N ALA A 144 -6.72 -44.46 -5.85
CA ALA A 144 -7.35 -44.99 -4.64
C ALA A 144 -8.48 -46.01 -4.94
N VAL A 145 -8.96 -46.08 -6.19
CA VAL A 145 -10.03 -47.02 -6.61
C VAL A 145 -9.50 -48.31 -7.19
N GLY A 146 -8.19 -48.48 -7.34
CA GLY A 146 -7.51 -49.65 -7.97
C GLY A 146 -6.79 -50.56 -6.99
N SER A 147 -7.27 -50.70 -5.74
CA SER A 147 -6.72 -51.71 -4.77
C SER A 147 -7.84 -52.52 -4.17
#